data_a91a028c3644f05443872d72a3ac53c0
#
_entry.id   a91a028c3644f05443872d72a3ac53c0
#
_cell.length_a   1.000
_cell.length_b   1.000
_cell.length_c   1.000
_cell.angle_alpha   90.00
_cell.angle_beta   90.00
_cell.angle_gamma   90.00
#
_symmetry.space_group_name_H-M   'P 1'
#
loop_
_entity.id
_entity.type
_entity.pdbx_description
1 polymer ?
#
loop_
_entity_poly.entity_id
_entity_poly.type
_entity_poly.pdbx_seq_one_letter_code
_entity_poly.pdbx_strand_id
1 'polypeptide(L)'
;MARIAGVDLPRDKRIEIGLTYIFGIGLTSSHKILAATGVNPDTRVKDLTDQEIAALRAEIEQNYQVEGDLRRMIGLSIKRLGDIGCYRGRRHRMGLPVRGQRTRTNARTRKGARRTVAGKKKAPGKK
;
A
#
# COMPACT_ATOMS: atom_id res chain seq x y z
N MET A 1 -5.00 8.03 22.07
CA MET A 1 -4.93 7.76 20.64
C MET A 1 -4.03 6.57 20.40
N ALA A 2 -4.54 5.48 19.84
CA ALA A 2 -3.68 4.32 19.56
C ALA A 2 -2.80 4.62 18.34
N ARG A 3 -1.51 4.81 18.58
CA ARG A 3 -0.50 5.00 17.54
C ARG A 3 0.41 3.78 17.51
N ILE A 4 0.46 3.09 16.39
CA ILE A 4 1.25 1.86 16.19
C ILE A 4 2.11 2.03 14.95
N ALA A 5 3.39 1.67 15.00
CA ALA A 5 4.36 1.83 13.91
C ALA A 5 4.39 3.24 13.29
N GLY A 6 4.17 4.27 14.12
CA GLY A 6 4.12 5.66 13.67
C GLY A 6 2.80 6.11 13.02
N VAL A 7 1.81 5.20 12.88
CA VAL A 7 0.51 5.47 12.24
C VAL A 7 -0.57 5.64 13.30
N ASP A 8 -1.38 6.69 13.18
CA ASP A 8 -2.55 6.90 14.01
C ASP A 8 -3.72 6.08 13.47
N LEU A 9 -4.23 5.16 14.28
CA LEU A 9 -5.33 4.29 13.89
C LEU A 9 -6.69 5.01 14.00
N PRO A 10 -7.63 4.75 13.07
CA PRO A 10 -8.96 5.34 13.11
C PRO A 10 -9.76 4.83 14.30
N ARG A 11 -10.23 5.73 15.15
CA ARG A 11 -10.86 5.44 16.46
C ARG A 11 -12.13 4.59 16.37
N ASP A 12 -12.96 4.85 15.36
CA ASP A 12 -14.29 4.27 15.24
C ASP A 12 -14.32 2.93 14.48
N LYS A 13 -13.18 2.49 13.98
CA LYS A 13 -13.05 1.21 13.29
C LYS A 13 -12.74 0.07 14.27
N ARG A 14 -13.17 -1.16 13.91
CA ARG A 14 -12.73 -2.37 14.62
C ARG A 14 -11.23 -2.53 14.44
N ILE A 15 -10.56 -3.13 15.43
CA ILE A 15 -9.10 -3.24 15.41
C ILE A 15 -8.61 -4.05 14.20
N GLU A 16 -9.35 -5.07 13.75
CA GLU A 16 -9.00 -5.84 12.56
C GLU A 16 -8.86 -4.96 11.31
N ILE A 17 -9.75 -3.97 11.16
CA ILE A 17 -9.70 -3.00 10.07
C ILE A 17 -8.71 -1.88 10.38
N GLY A 18 -8.61 -1.46 11.63
CA GLY A 18 -7.66 -0.44 12.07
C GLY A 18 -6.22 -0.79 11.72
N LEU A 19 -5.80 -2.02 11.94
CA LEU A 19 -4.45 -2.49 11.61
C LEU A 19 -4.14 -2.45 10.10
N THR A 20 -5.13 -2.58 9.24
CA THR A 20 -4.91 -2.50 7.77
C THR A 20 -4.54 -1.10 7.27
N TYR A 21 -4.64 -0.07 8.10
CA TYR A 21 -4.15 1.27 7.78
C TYR A 21 -2.63 1.37 7.85
N ILE A 22 -1.96 0.41 8.48
CA ILE A 22 -0.51 0.31 8.53
C ILE A 22 -0.02 -0.31 7.22
N PHE A 23 0.87 0.38 6.51
CA PHE A 23 1.44 -0.14 5.26
C PHE A 23 2.23 -1.43 5.50
N GLY A 24 1.80 -2.50 4.87
CA GLY A 24 2.38 -3.85 5.03
C GLY A 24 1.49 -4.81 5.79
N ILE A 25 0.44 -4.33 6.46
CA ILE A 25 -0.54 -5.16 7.14
C ILE A 25 -1.83 -5.19 6.33
N GLY A 26 -2.15 -6.36 5.77
CA GLY A 26 -3.45 -6.63 5.15
C GLY A 26 -4.39 -7.34 6.15
N LEU A 27 -5.61 -7.62 5.72
CA LEU A 27 -6.62 -8.28 6.58
C LEU A 27 -6.13 -9.64 7.12
N THR A 28 -5.48 -10.46 6.29
CA THR A 28 -4.93 -11.75 6.70
C THR A 28 -3.84 -11.60 7.76
N SER A 29 -2.94 -10.62 7.61
CA SER A 29 -1.90 -10.33 8.61
C SER A 29 -2.49 -9.78 9.90
N SER A 30 -3.50 -8.91 9.79
CA SER A 30 -4.24 -8.39 10.93
C SER A 30 -4.84 -9.51 11.78
N HIS A 31 -5.53 -10.48 11.16
CA HIS A 31 -6.08 -11.62 11.88
C HIS A 31 -4.99 -12.46 12.58
N LYS A 32 -3.84 -12.67 11.94
CA LYS A 32 -2.71 -13.40 12.55
C LYS A 32 -2.16 -12.66 13.77
N ILE A 33 -1.98 -11.36 13.69
CA ILE A 33 -1.52 -10.51 14.79
C ILE A 33 -2.50 -10.56 15.95
N LEU A 34 -3.79 -10.43 15.69
CA LEU A 34 -4.83 -10.46 16.70
C LEU A 34 -4.93 -11.84 17.37
N ALA A 35 -4.79 -12.92 16.59
CA ALA A 35 -4.76 -14.29 17.14
C ALA A 35 -3.51 -14.52 18.03
N ALA A 36 -2.34 -14.00 17.65
CA ALA A 36 -1.11 -14.11 18.44
C ALA A 36 -1.17 -13.32 19.75
N THR A 37 -1.80 -12.14 19.75
CA THR A 37 -1.91 -11.26 20.91
C THR A 37 -3.15 -11.53 21.77
N GLY A 38 -4.09 -12.37 21.30
CA GLY A 38 -5.33 -12.68 22.00
C GLY A 38 -6.35 -11.53 22.06
N VAL A 39 -6.16 -10.49 21.26
CA VAL A 39 -7.05 -9.32 21.22
C VAL A 39 -8.29 -9.64 20.37
N ASN A 40 -9.49 -9.31 20.88
CA ASN A 40 -10.74 -9.51 20.14
C ASN A 40 -10.79 -8.63 18.89
N PRO A 41 -10.94 -9.20 17.68
CA PRO A 41 -10.96 -8.47 16.41
C PRO A 41 -12.11 -7.44 16.31
N ASP A 42 -13.21 -7.64 17.02
CA ASP A 42 -14.38 -6.76 16.98
C ASP A 42 -14.25 -5.53 17.90
N THR A 43 -13.27 -5.50 18.79
CA THR A 43 -13.00 -4.35 19.66
C THR A 43 -12.70 -3.12 18.83
N ARG A 44 -13.31 -1.98 19.17
CA ARG A 44 -12.98 -0.71 18.51
C ARG A 44 -11.65 -0.17 18.96
N VAL A 45 -10.94 0.51 18.08
CA VAL A 45 -9.60 1.09 18.39
C VAL A 45 -9.63 2.02 19.60
N LYS A 46 -10.73 2.74 19.83
CA LYS A 46 -10.90 3.62 21.00
C LYS A 46 -11.04 2.90 22.32
N ASP A 47 -11.53 1.65 22.30
CA ASP A 47 -11.85 0.85 23.48
C ASP A 47 -10.71 -0.12 23.87
N LEU A 48 -9.56 -0.05 23.14
CA LEU A 48 -8.38 -0.83 23.43
C LEU A 48 -7.71 -0.37 24.73
N THR A 49 -7.28 -1.32 25.54
CA THR A 49 -6.46 -1.08 26.72
C THR A 49 -5.00 -0.79 26.34
N ASP A 50 -4.28 -0.08 27.21
CA ASP A 50 -2.86 0.20 26.97
C ASP A 50 -2.00 -1.08 26.91
N GLN A 51 -2.41 -2.13 27.64
CA GLN A 51 -1.76 -3.44 27.59
C GLN A 51 -1.93 -4.12 26.24
N GLU A 52 -3.13 -4.11 25.67
CA GLU A 52 -3.39 -4.64 24.32
C GLU A 52 -2.62 -3.87 23.25
N ILE A 53 -2.57 -2.54 23.35
CA ILE A 53 -1.78 -1.70 22.44
C ILE A 53 -0.29 -2.05 22.53
N ALA A 54 0.24 -2.26 23.73
CA ALA A 54 1.63 -2.65 23.93
C ALA A 54 1.93 -4.04 23.33
N ALA A 55 1.03 -5.01 23.54
CA ALA A 55 1.15 -6.35 22.96
C ALA A 55 1.12 -6.32 21.42
N LEU A 56 0.21 -5.56 20.83
CA LEU A 56 0.12 -5.37 19.38
C LEU A 56 1.39 -4.73 18.80
N ARG A 57 1.95 -3.71 19.49
CA ARG A 57 3.22 -3.09 19.07
C ARG A 57 4.37 -4.09 19.10
N ALA A 58 4.53 -4.83 20.19
CA ALA A 58 5.61 -5.81 20.34
C ALA A 58 5.53 -6.90 19.25
N GLU A 59 4.35 -7.42 18.97
CA GLU A 59 4.14 -8.43 17.93
C GLU A 59 4.49 -7.89 16.52
N ILE A 60 4.05 -6.66 16.22
CA ILE A 60 4.33 -6.04 14.91
C ILE A 60 5.83 -5.75 14.76
N GLU A 61 6.49 -5.21 15.77
CA GLU A 61 7.93 -4.88 15.73
C GLU A 61 8.81 -6.12 15.60
N GLN A 62 8.42 -7.24 16.21
CA GLN A 62 9.21 -8.47 16.19
C GLN A 62 9.03 -9.27 14.90
N ASN A 63 7.80 -9.37 14.39
CA ASN A 63 7.46 -10.33 13.35
C ASN A 63 7.11 -9.72 11.99
N TYR A 64 6.93 -8.39 11.90
CA TYR A 64 6.49 -7.73 10.67
C TYR A 64 7.37 -6.56 10.29
N GLN A 65 7.69 -6.47 9.00
CA GLN A 65 8.28 -5.27 8.43
C GLN A 65 7.17 -4.38 7.89
N VAL A 66 7.08 -3.16 8.40
CA VAL A 66 5.97 -2.25 8.10
C VAL A 66 6.48 -0.85 7.77
N GLU A 67 5.61 -0.03 7.22
CA GLU A 67 5.80 1.40 6.96
C GLU A 67 7.15 1.75 6.31
N GLY A 68 7.99 2.49 7.01
CA GLY A 68 9.26 3.03 6.51
C GLY A 68 10.23 1.96 6.03
N ASP A 69 10.41 0.91 6.83
CA ASP A 69 11.36 -0.18 6.53
C ASP A 69 10.90 -0.99 5.32
N LEU A 70 9.60 -1.30 5.24
CA LEU A 70 9.03 -2.00 4.10
C LEU A 70 9.12 -1.14 2.83
N ARG A 71 8.80 0.15 2.90
CA ARG A 71 8.89 1.07 1.75
C ARG A 71 10.33 1.17 1.26
N ARG A 72 11.30 1.28 2.17
CA ARG A 72 12.73 1.31 1.87
C ARG A 72 13.17 0.02 1.18
N MET A 73 12.79 -1.14 1.71
CA MET A 73 13.12 -2.44 1.14
C MET A 73 12.56 -2.61 -0.28
N ILE A 74 11.29 -2.24 -0.49
CA ILE A 74 10.67 -2.26 -1.82
C ILE A 74 11.40 -1.31 -2.78
N GLY A 75 11.71 -0.09 -2.34
CA GLY A 75 12.43 0.91 -3.12
C GLY A 75 13.81 0.42 -3.55
N LEU A 76 14.56 -0.17 -2.63
CA LEU A 76 15.88 -0.77 -2.91
C LEU A 76 15.77 -1.94 -3.89
N SER A 77 14.75 -2.78 -3.76
CA SER A 77 14.51 -3.90 -4.68
C SER A 77 14.23 -3.41 -6.10
N ILE A 78 13.40 -2.37 -6.26
CA ILE A 78 13.10 -1.75 -7.56
C ILE A 78 14.36 -1.09 -8.14
N LYS A 79 15.12 -0.36 -7.30
CA LYS A 79 16.38 0.26 -7.71
C LYS A 79 17.36 -0.79 -8.22
N ARG A 80 17.55 -1.88 -7.49
CA ARG A 80 18.41 -3.00 -7.91
C ARG A 80 18.03 -3.55 -9.28
N LEU A 81 16.72 -3.75 -9.55
CA LEU A 81 16.25 -4.17 -10.87
C LEU A 81 16.59 -3.16 -11.97
N GLY A 82 16.55 -1.87 -11.65
CA GLY A 82 16.95 -0.78 -12.54
C GLY A 82 18.45 -0.78 -12.84
N ASP A 83 19.27 -0.98 -11.81
CA ASP A 83 20.74 -0.98 -11.90
C ASP A 83 21.26 -2.19 -12.70
N ILE A 84 20.63 -3.36 -12.52
CA ILE A 84 20.90 -4.57 -13.32
C ILE A 84 20.50 -4.38 -14.79
N GLY A 85 19.65 -3.40 -15.13
CA GLY A 85 19.19 -3.15 -16.50
C GLY A 85 18.21 -4.20 -17.05
N CYS A 86 17.63 -5.05 -16.20
CA CYS A 86 16.74 -6.12 -16.63
C CYS A 86 15.40 -5.56 -17.18
N TYR A 87 14.64 -6.39 -17.90
CA TYR A 87 13.35 -6.02 -18.48
C TYR A 87 12.40 -5.41 -17.43
N ARG A 88 12.27 -6.04 -16.25
CA ARG A 88 11.43 -5.53 -15.15
C ARG A 88 11.86 -4.15 -14.68
N GLY A 89 13.16 -3.91 -14.53
CA GLY A 89 13.72 -2.60 -14.16
C GLY A 89 13.38 -1.51 -15.17
N ARG A 90 13.53 -1.80 -16.47
CA ARG A 90 13.10 -0.86 -17.53
C ARG A 90 11.62 -0.56 -17.46
N ARG A 91 10.76 -1.56 -17.24
CA ARG A 91 9.31 -1.37 -17.10
C ARG A 91 8.96 -0.49 -15.90
N HIS A 92 9.62 -0.68 -14.76
CA HIS A 92 9.46 0.19 -13.59
C HIS A 92 9.84 1.64 -13.90
N ARG A 93 10.97 1.87 -14.55
CA ARG A 93 11.44 3.21 -14.95
C ARG A 93 10.46 3.91 -15.90
N MET A 94 9.86 3.18 -16.82
CA MET A 94 8.89 3.70 -17.79
C MET A 94 7.47 3.87 -17.21
N GLY A 95 7.21 3.46 -15.96
CA GLY A 95 5.87 3.49 -15.37
C GLY A 95 4.88 2.53 -16.04
N LEU A 96 5.37 1.44 -16.61
CA LEU A 96 4.55 0.46 -17.35
C LEU A 96 4.36 -0.82 -16.54
N PRO A 97 3.32 -1.63 -16.86
CA PRO A 97 3.13 -2.94 -16.25
C PRO A 97 4.36 -3.82 -16.41
N VAL A 98 4.71 -4.56 -15.35
CA VAL A 98 5.96 -5.33 -15.24
C VAL A 98 5.77 -6.82 -15.57
N ARG A 99 4.52 -7.30 -15.47
CA ARG A 99 4.16 -8.72 -15.59
C ARG A 99 3.60 -9.11 -16.96
N GLY A 100 4.01 -8.45 -18.03
CA GLY A 100 3.61 -8.78 -19.40
C GLY A 100 2.16 -8.43 -19.78
N GLN A 101 1.48 -7.60 -18.97
CA GLN A 101 0.12 -7.19 -19.29
C GLN A 101 0.09 -6.32 -20.56
N ARG A 102 -1.01 -6.44 -21.29
CA ARG A 102 -1.26 -5.64 -22.51
C ARG A 102 -1.36 -4.16 -22.17
N THR A 103 -0.70 -3.32 -22.97
CA THR A 103 -0.63 -1.86 -22.74
C THR A 103 -1.37 -1.01 -23.77
N ARG A 104 -1.81 -1.62 -24.89
CA ARG A 104 -2.48 -0.89 -25.99
C ARG A 104 -3.84 -0.32 -25.57
N THR A 105 -4.63 -1.09 -24.85
CA THR A 105 -6.01 -0.72 -24.48
C THR A 105 -6.14 -0.25 -23.04
N ASN A 106 -5.53 -0.96 -22.11
CA ASN A 106 -5.70 -0.80 -20.66
C ASN A 106 -4.38 -0.41 -19.97
N ALA A 107 -4.08 -0.97 -18.80
CA ALA A 107 -2.95 -0.61 -17.95
C ALA A 107 -3.05 0.78 -17.31
N ARG A 108 -4.27 1.23 -17.04
CA ARG A 108 -4.53 2.56 -16.49
C ARG A 108 -3.97 2.76 -15.08
N THR A 109 -3.96 1.73 -14.26
CA THR A 109 -3.37 1.78 -12.91
C THR A 109 -1.92 2.28 -12.92
N ARG A 110 -1.12 1.84 -13.89
CA ARG A 110 0.28 2.25 -14.03
C ARG A 110 0.45 3.53 -14.85
N LYS A 111 -0.35 3.71 -15.90
CA LYS A 111 -0.27 4.84 -16.82
C LYS A 111 -1.02 6.09 -16.34
N GLY A 112 -1.91 5.94 -15.36
CA GLY A 112 -2.80 6.99 -14.91
C GLY A 112 -4.00 7.23 -15.84
N ALA A 113 -4.75 8.29 -15.60
CA ALA A 113 -5.92 8.66 -16.39
C ALA A 113 -5.58 8.85 -17.88
N ARG A 114 -6.57 8.65 -18.74
CA ARG A 114 -6.41 8.94 -20.17
C ARG A 114 -6.22 10.44 -20.38
N ARG A 115 -5.13 10.80 -21.03
CA ARG A 115 -4.92 12.19 -21.46
C ARG A 115 -5.55 12.36 -22.83
N THR A 116 -6.48 13.29 -22.95
CA THR A 116 -7.01 13.74 -24.24
C THR A 116 -5.93 14.54 -24.96
N VAL A 117 -5.76 14.32 -26.26
CA VAL A 117 -4.91 15.18 -27.08
C VAL A 117 -5.67 16.49 -27.27
N ALA A 118 -5.18 17.59 -26.69
CA ALA A 118 -5.73 18.90 -26.90
C ALA A 118 -5.53 19.32 -28.38
N GLY A 119 -6.60 19.84 -28.98
CA GLY A 119 -6.47 20.62 -30.22
C GLY A 119 -6.44 19.81 -31.52
N LYS A 120 -7.46 18.99 -31.82
CA LYS A 120 -7.90 18.95 -33.20
C LYS A 120 -8.47 20.34 -33.53
N LYS A 121 -7.73 21.14 -34.33
CA LYS A 121 -8.28 22.35 -34.95
C LYS A 121 -9.64 21.99 -35.54
N LYS A 122 -10.71 22.67 -35.11
CA LYS A 122 -11.99 22.59 -35.80
C LYS A 122 -11.74 22.91 -37.26
N ALA A 123 -12.20 22.05 -38.14
CA ALA A 123 -12.18 22.35 -39.56
C ALA A 123 -12.83 23.74 -39.78
N PRO A 124 -12.24 24.61 -40.61
CA PRO A 124 -12.86 25.90 -40.94
C PRO A 124 -14.28 25.63 -41.43
N GLY A 125 -15.26 26.30 -40.80
CA GLY A 125 -16.66 26.19 -41.22
C GLY A 125 -16.77 26.48 -42.70
N LYS A 126 -17.50 25.66 -43.46
CA LYS A 126 -17.88 25.97 -44.83
C LYS A 126 -18.62 27.30 -44.80
N LYS A 127 -18.09 28.28 -45.57
CA LYS A 127 -18.82 29.52 -45.92
C LYS A 127 -20.00 29.16 -46.80
#